data_c6482ebfe23ce9ce59423be09fce8255
#
_entry.id   c6482ebfe23ce9ce59423be09fce8255
#
_cell.length_a   1.000
_cell.length_b   1.000
_cell.length_c   1.000
_cell.angle_alpha   90.00
_cell.angle_beta   90.00
_cell.angle_gamma   90.00
#
_symmetry.space_group_name_H-M   'P 1'
#
loop_
_entity.id
_entity.type
_entity.pdbx_description
1 polymer ?
#
loop_
_entity_poly.entity_id
_entity_poly.type
_entity_poly.pdbx_seq_one_letter_code
_entity_poly.pdbx_strand_id
1 'polypeptide(L)'
;MRREWVHRINDHDGSGEDKGGIERWLILTEGLGLDRDYVISQEGALPATKFAVEAYVRFVRERPLVEAVASSLTELFAPSLHKRRIAGMLANYSFIDEKVVAYFRRRLDQAPRDAEFALDYVKRNARTVEEQRGALAALRFKTDVLWAQLDALHHAYVDGAIPPGAFRPD
;
A
#
# COMPACT_ATOMS: atom_id res chain seq x y z
N MET A 1 2.01 19.18 9.21
CA MET A 1 2.52 18.51 8.00
C MET A 1 3.84 17.75 8.27
N ARG A 2 5.00 18.43 8.48
CA ARG A 2 6.31 17.76 8.63
C ARG A 2 6.36 16.71 9.75
N ARG A 3 5.86 17.02 10.96
CA ARG A 3 5.82 16.08 12.08
C ARG A 3 5.00 14.83 11.75
N GLU A 4 3.86 15.00 11.12
CA GLU A 4 2.98 13.91 10.74
C GLU A 4 3.61 12.99 9.71
N TRP A 5 4.36 13.60 8.75
CA TRP A 5 5.10 12.81 7.78
C TRP A 5 6.24 12.00 8.40
N VAL A 6 6.93 12.55 9.40
CA VAL A 6 7.94 11.81 10.18
C VAL A 6 7.30 10.64 10.93
N HIS A 7 6.10 10.81 11.50
CA HIS A 7 5.38 9.68 12.10
C HIS A 7 5.09 8.57 11.10
N ARG A 8 4.64 8.92 9.89
CA ARG A 8 4.40 7.93 8.82
C ARG A 8 5.67 7.20 8.38
N ILE A 9 6.79 7.92 8.29
CA ILE A 9 8.09 7.30 8.02
C ILE A 9 8.43 6.31 9.13
N ASN A 10 8.33 6.71 10.39
CA ASN A 10 8.61 5.82 11.53
C ASN A 10 7.66 4.61 11.59
N ASP A 11 6.39 4.77 11.20
CA ASP A 11 5.44 3.66 11.11
C ASP A 11 5.87 2.60 10.09
N HIS A 12 6.58 3.00 9.04
CA HIS A 12 7.09 2.09 7.99
C HIS A 12 8.50 1.60 8.26
N ASP A 13 9.42 2.49 8.62
CA ASP A 13 10.85 2.17 8.79
C ASP A 13 11.14 1.58 10.18
N GLY A 14 10.27 1.86 11.15
CA GLY A 14 10.49 1.53 12.55
C GLY A 14 11.12 2.68 13.33
N SER A 15 11.04 2.58 14.65
CA SER A 15 11.61 3.56 15.58
C SER A 15 11.77 2.93 16.97
N GLY A 16 12.95 3.03 17.58
CA GLY A 16 13.23 2.40 18.86
C GLY A 16 13.05 0.89 18.78
N GLU A 17 12.16 0.32 19.63
CA GLU A 17 11.84 -1.12 19.62
C GLU A 17 10.76 -1.52 18.58
N ASP A 18 10.09 -0.55 17.96
CA ASP A 18 9.11 -0.82 16.91
C ASP A 18 9.80 -1.16 15.59
N LYS A 19 9.57 -2.38 15.11
CA LYS A 19 10.17 -2.89 13.87
C LYS A 19 9.69 -2.20 12.60
N GLY A 20 8.59 -1.44 12.65
CA GLY A 20 7.99 -0.80 11.49
C GLY A 20 7.20 -1.71 10.55
N GLY A 21 6.55 -1.10 9.59
CA GLY A 21 5.67 -1.77 8.63
C GLY A 21 6.42 -2.62 7.61
N ILE A 22 7.60 -2.17 7.16
CA ILE A 22 8.43 -2.90 6.19
C ILE A 22 8.85 -4.24 6.78
N GLU A 23 9.37 -4.23 8.01
CA GLU A 23 9.79 -5.46 8.68
C GLU A 23 8.62 -6.41 8.92
N ARG A 24 7.45 -5.88 9.34
CA ARG A 24 6.24 -6.71 9.50
C ARG A 24 5.75 -7.30 8.18
N TRP A 25 5.95 -6.58 7.08
CA TRP A 25 5.66 -7.11 5.75
C TRP A 25 6.58 -8.26 5.37
N LEU A 26 7.88 -8.16 5.68
CA LEU A 26 8.84 -9.25 5.46
C LEU A 26 8.50 -10.48 6.34
N ILE A 27 8.12 -10.29 7.60
CA ILE A 27 7.64 -11.37 8.47
C ILE A 27 6.40 -12.05 7.86
N LEU A 28 5.48 -11.29 7.27
CA LEU A 28 4.32 -11.84 6.59
C LEU A 28 4.75 -12.71 5.40
N THR A 29 5.67 -12.24 4.57
CA THR A 29 6.12 -12.99 3.38
C THR A 29 6.91 -14.23 3.76
N GLU A 30 7.73 -14.19 4.82
CA GLU A 30 8.41 -15.36 5.41
C GLU A 30 7.38 -16.39 5.92
N GLY A 31 6.31 -15.93 6.57
CA GLY A 31 5.19 -16.78 7.00
C GLY A 31 4.42 -17.43 5.85
N LEU A 32 4.53 -16.88 4.64
CA LEU A 32 4.02 -17.47 3.39
C LEU A 32 5.02 -18.39 2.69
N GLY A 33 6.19 -18.62 3.30
CA GLY A 33 7.24 -19.49 2.75
C GLY A 33 8.15 -18.81 1.71
N LEU A 34 8.09 -17.48 1.58
CA LEU A 34 8.97 -16.75 0.67
C LEU A 34 10.28 -16.40 1.35
N ASP A 35 11.39 -16.59 0.64
CA ASP A 35 12.71 -16.17 1.11
C ASP A 35 12.80 -14.65 1.23
N ARG A 36 13.40 -14.17 2.31
CA ARG A 36 13.49 -12.76 2.64
C ARG A 36 14.29 -11.96 1.61
N ASP A 37 15.44 -12.47 1.20
CA ASP A 37 16.32 -11.78 0.26
C ASP A 37 15.70 -11.75 -1.13
N TYR A 38 15.00 -12.82 -1.52
CA TYR A 38 14.20 -12.85 -2.73
C TYR A 38 13.10 -11.78 -2.74
N VAL A 39 12.39 -11.59 -1.62
CA VAL A 39 11.37 -10.54 -1.50
C VAL A 39 11.98 -9.15 -1.57
N ILE A 40 13.10 -8.92 -0.87
CA ILE A 40 13.82 -7.64 -0.87
C ILE A 40 14.35 -7.30 -2.27
N SER A 41 14.83 -8.29 -3.02
CA SER A 41 15.34 -8.10 -4.39
C SER A 41 14.24 -7.66 -5.38
N GLN A 42 12.99 -7.97 -5.08
CA GLN A 42 11.83 -7.78 -5.97
C GLN A 42 11.97 -8.51 -7.32
N GLU A 43 12.84 -9.53 -7.39
CA GLU A 43 13.12 -10.24 -8.64
C GLU A 43 11.85 -10.85 -9.24
N GLY A 44 11.03 -11.52 -8.41
CA GLY A 44 9.77 -12.15 -8.82
C GLY A 44 8.57 -11.21 -8.96
N ALA A 45 8.72 -9.90 -8.74
CA ALA A 45 7.58 -8.98 -8.82
C ALA A 45 7.12 -8.79 -10.28
N LEU A 46 5.80 -8.80 -10.49
CA LEU A 46 5.20 -8.59 -11.81
C LEU A 46 5.66 -7.27 -12.44
N PRO A 47 6.07 -7.24 -13.71
CA PRO A 47 6.48 -6.00 -14.39
C PRO A 47 5.42 -4.91 -14.33
N ALA A 48 4.15 -5.22 -14.57
CA ALA A 48 3.06 -4.26 -14.50
C ALA A 48 2.86 -3.67 -13.09
N THR A 49 3.09 -4.47 -12.03
CA THR A 49 3.08 -3.97 -10.65
C THR A 49 4.23 -2.99 -10.40
N LYS A 50 5.44 -3.30 -10.91
CA LYS A 50 6.59 -2.38 -10.82
C LYS A 50 6.29 -1.05 -11.53
N PHE A 51 5.78 -1.08 -12.77
CA PHE A 51 5.38 0.11 -13.51
C PHE A 51 4.33 0.95 -12.76
N ALA A 52 3.33 0.31 -12.19
CA ALA A 52 2.28 1.01 -11.45
C ALA A 52 2.84 1.73 -10.21
N VAL A 53 3.76 1.09 -9.47
CA VAL A 53 4.43 1.70 -8.31
C VAL A 53 5.33 2.85 -8.75
N GLU A 54 6.14 2.69 -9.77
CA GLU A 54 7.02 3.73 -10.31
C GLU A 54 6.23 4.94 -10.81
N ALA A 55 5.13 4.71 -11.53
CA ALA A 55 4.21 5.76 -11.98
C ALA A 55 3.66 6.57 -10.79
N TYR A 56 3.31 5.89 -9.70
CA TYR A 56 2.82 6.58 -8.50
C TYR A 56 3.91 7.36 -7.78
N VAL A 57 5.11 6.81 -7.63
CA VAL A 57 6.25 7.51 -7.04
C VAL A 57 6.60 8.77 -7.84
N ARG A 58 6.62 8.66 -9.17
CA ARG A 58 6.85 9.80 -10.06
C ARG A 58 5.75 10.85 -9.93
N PHE A 59 4.50 10.42 -9.92
CA PHE A 59 3.35 11.30 -9.70
C PHE A 59 3.52 12.14 -8.43
N VAL A 60 3.82 11.51 -7.29
CA VAL A 60 3.99 12.20 -6.00
C VAL A 60 5.16 13.18 -6.02
N ARG A 61 6.23 12.88 -6.76
CA ARG A 61 7.40 13.79 -6.89
C ARG A 61 7.11 15.03 -7.72
N GLU A 62 6.30 14.91 -8.77
CA GLU A 62 6.11 15.94 -9.78
C GLU A 62 4.88 16.81 -9.52
N ARG A 63 3.95 16.37 -8.68
CA ARG A 63 2.68 17.07 -8.43
C ARG A 63 2.75 18.01 -7.23
N PRO A 64 1.90 19.07 -7.23
CA PRO A 64 1.72 19.91 -6.06
C PRO A 64 1.42 19.10 -4.81
N LEU A 65 1.89 19.57 -3.66
CA LEU A 65 1.76 18.82 -2.40
C LEU A 65 0.30 18.47 -2.05
N VAL A 66 -0.65 19.34 -2.38
CA VAL A 66 -2.08 19.07 -2.13
C VAL A 66 -2.59 17.87 -2.94
N GLU A 67 -2.14 17.73 -4.19
CA GLU A 67 -2.46 16.58 -5.05
C GLU A 67 -1.76 15.31 -4.56
N ALA A 68 -0.47 15.41 -4.21
CA ALA A 68 0.28 14.29 -3.67
C ALA A 68 -0.37 13.75 -2.38
N VAL A 69 -0.83 14.63 -1.48
CA VAL A 69 -1.57 14.22 -0.27
C VAL A 69 -2.94 13.67 -0.62
N ALA A 70 -3.67 14.29 -1.54
CA ALA A 70 -4.99 13.83 -1.96
C ALA A 70 -4.97 12.40 -2.54
N SER A 71 -3.92 12.05 -3.26
CA SER A 71 -3.75 10.69 -3.81
C SER A 71 -3.68 9.62 -2.72
N SER A 72 -3.28 9.96 -1.48
CA SER A 72 -3.25 9.02 -0.36
C SER A 72 -4.61 8.74 0.30
N LEU A 73 -5.69 9.46 -0.10
CA LEU A 73 -7.03 9.30 0.48
C LEU A 73 -7.67 7.93 0.21
N THR A 74 -7.09 7.09 -0.62
CA THR A 74 -7.45 5.67 -0.72
C THR A 74 -7.32 4.94 0.63
N GLU A 75 -6.53 5.45 1.57
CA GLU A 75 -6.41 4.94 2.94
C GLU A 75 -7.73 5.00 3.74
N LEU A 76 -8.73 5.82 3.33
CA LEU A 76 -10.06 5.84 3.93
C LEU A 76 -10.77 4.48 3.88
N PHE A 77 -10.47 3.65 2.87
CA PHE A 77 -11.04 2.31 2.71
C PHE A 77 -10.20 1.20 3.33
N ALA A 78 -8.93 1.49 3.67
CA ALA A 78 -7.98 0.49 4.15
C ALA A 78 -8.46 -0.29 5.40
N PRO A 79 -9.07 0.33 6.44
CA PRO A 79 -9.48 -0.41 7.63
C PRO A 79 -10.49 -1.51 7.33
N SER A 80 -11.49 -1.26 6.47
CA SER A 80 -12.49 -2.26 6.11
C SER A 80 -11.91 -3.41 5.30
N LEU A 81 -10.97 -3.10 4.41
CA LEU A 81 -10.25 -4.10 3.61
C LEU A 81 -9.33 -4.95 4.50
N HIS A 82 -8.59 -4.34 5.42
CA HIS A 82 -7.71 -5.07 6.33
C HIS A 82 -8.48 -5.99 7.27
N LYS A 83 -9.64 -5.57 7.82
CA LYS A 83 -10.49 -6.43 8.63
C LYS A 83 -10.91 -7.68 7.86
N ARG A 84 -11.42 -7.52 6.63
CA ARG A 84 -11.82 -8.66 5.79
C ARG A 84 -10.64 -9.56 5.41
N ARG A 85 -9.50 -8.96 5.10
CA ARG A 85 -8.28 -9.71 4.76
C ARG A 85 -7.78 -10.54 5.93
N ILE A 86 -7.67 -9.96 7.12
CA ILE A 86 -7.28 -10.70 8.33
C ILE A 86 -8.23 -11.87 8.58
N ALA A 87 -9.53 -11.62 8.58
CA ALA A 87 -10.52 -12.66 8.81
C ALA A 87 -10.44 -13.78 7.76
N GLY A 88 -10.29 -13.40 6.48
CA GLY A 88 -10.16 -14.37 5.38
C GLY A 88 -8.87 -15.19 5.45
N MET A 89 -7.75 -14.58 5.77
CA MET A 89 -6.48 -15.28 5.91
C MET A 89 -6.51 -16.29 7.05
N LEU A 90 -6.94 -15.88 8.24
CA LEU A 90 -7.01 -16.76 9.41
C LEU A 90 -8.03 -17.88 9.26
N ALA A 91 -9.11 -17.67 8.51
CA ALA A 91 -10.15 -18.68 8.32
C ALA A 91 -9.79 -19.74 7.26
N ASN A 92 -9.02 -19.37 6.23
CA ASN A 92 -8.82 -20.21 5.05
C ASN A 92 -7.42 -20.82 4.94
N TYR A 93 -6.44 -20.34 5.71
CA TYR A 93 -5.05 -20.79 5.61
C TYR A 93 -4.52 -21.24 6.97
N SER A 94 -4.39 -22.55 7.18
CA SER A 94 -3.95 -23.13 8.46
C SER A 94 -2.52 -22.78 8.87
N PHE A 95 -1.69 -22.32 7.93
CA PHE A 95 -0.32 -21.88 8.15
C PHE A 95 -0.20 -20.40 8.49
N ILE A 96 -1.32 -19.64 8.49
CA ILE A 96 -1.38 -18.22 8.85
C ILE A 96 -1.78 -18.08 10.33
N ASP A 97 -1.00 -17.35 11.09
CA ASP A 97 -1.25 -17.00 12.49
C ASP A 97 -1.29 -15.47 12.72
N GLU A 98 -1.49 -15.04 13.95
CA GLU A 98 -1.53 -13.62 14.34
C GLU A 98 -0.20 -12.90 14.09
N LYS A 99 0.93 -13.59 14.12
CA LYS A 99 2.24 -13.02 13.81
C LYS A 99 2.34 -12.66 12.32
N VAL A 100 1.85 -13.53 11.47
CA VAL A 100 1.83 -13.33 10.01
C VAL A 100 0.93 -12.15 9.63
N VAL A 101 -0.22 -11.98 10.28
CA VAL A 101 -1.15 -10.87 9.98
C VAL A 101 -0.85 -9.57 10.76
N ALA A 102 0.23 -9.53 11.55
CA ALA A 102 0.56 -8.39 12.41
C ALA A 102 0.69 -7.05 11.65
N TYR A 103 1.17 -7.07 10.41
CA TYR A 103 1.16 -5.88 9.56
C TYR A 103 -0.24 -5.30 9.40
N PHE A 104 -1.21 -6.12 9.00
CA PHE A 104 -2.59 -5.67 8.79
C PHE A 104 -3.28 -5.25 10.09
N ARG A 105 -2.98 -5.92 11.20
CA ARG A 105 -3.48 -5.53 12.53
C ARG A 105 -3.06 -4.09 12.87
N ARG A 106 -1.77 -3.79 12.71
CA ARG A 106 -1.25 -2.44 12.99
C ARG A 106 -1.87 -1.37 12.10
N ARG A 107 -2.16 -1.69 10.82
CA ARG A 107 -2.80 -0.76 9.89
C ARG A 107 -4.25 -0.41 10.26
N LEU A 108 -4.93 -1.21 11.10
CA LEU A 108 -6.29 -0.87 11.55
C LEU A 108 -6.32 0.43 12.38
N ASP A 109 -5.25 0.74 13.10
CA ASP A 109 -5.12 1.96 13.90
C ASP A 109 -4.43 3.09 13.13
N GLN A 110 -3.41 2.76 12.35
CA GLN A 110 -2.61 3.75 11.63
C GLN A 110 -3.36 4.37 10.44
N ALA A 111 -4.04 3.55 9.63
CA ALA A 111 -4.69 4.02 8.40
C ALA A 111 -5.81 5.06 8.65
N PRO A 112 -6.68 4.92 9.66
CA PRO A 112 -7.67 5.97 9.99
C PRO A 112 -7.02 7.30 10.33
N ARG A 113 -5.99 7.31 11.18
CA ARG A 113 -5.25 8.52 11.55
C ARG A 113 -4.64 9.20 10.32
N ASP A 114 -3.97 8.42 9.48
CA ASP A 114 -3.31 8.90 8.28
C ASP A 114 -4.31 9.50 7.28
N ALA A 115 -5.44 8.83 7.10
CA ALA A 115 -6.51 9.27 6.21
C ALA A 115 -7.21 10.54 6.71
N GLU A 116 -7.50 10.64 8.01
CA GLU A 116 -8.09 11.82 8.63
C GLU A 116 -7.18 13.04 8.47
N PHE A 117 -5.89 12.88 8.77
CA PHE A 117 -4.91 13.94 8.55
C PHE A 117 -4.85 14.38 7.08
N ALA A 118 -4.81 13.44 6.14
CA ALA A 118 -4.75 13.73 4.71
C ALA A 118 -6.01 14.47 4.25
N LEU A 119 -7.19 14.03 4.67
CA LEU A 119 -8.47 14.66 4.34
C LEU A 119 -8.55 16.11 4.85
N ASP A 120 -8.16 16.31 6.11
CA ASP A 120 -8.11 17.63 6.73
C ASP A 120 -7.12 18.56 6.04
N TYR A 121 -5.97 18.02 5.62
CA TYR A 121 -4.99 18.79 4.88
C TYR A 121 -5.54 19.23 3.53
N VAL A 122 -6.15 18.34 2.76
CA VAL A 122 -6.73 18.64 1.45
C VAL A 122 -7.86 19.68 1.60
N LYS A 123 -8.79 19.50 2.54
CA LYS A 123 -9.89 20.47 2.78
C LYS A 123 -9.38 21.88 3.11
N ARG A 124 -8.26 22.00 3.81
CA ARG A 124 -7.70 23.31 4.18
C ARG A 124 -6.87 23.96 3.08
N ASN A 125 -6.31 23.19 2.16
CA ASN A 125 -5.35 23.68 1.17
C ASN A 125 -5.86 23.68 -0.27
N ALA A 126 -6.87 22.89 -0.64
CA ALA A 126 -7.51 22.96 -1.95
C ALA A 126 -8.59 24.06 -1.97
N ARG A 127 -8.17 25.31 -2.11
CA ARG A 127 -9.03 26.50 -1.96
C ARG A 127 -9.64 26.97 -3.26
N THR A 128 -8.99 26.75 -4.38
CA THR A 128 -9.49 27.11 -5.71
C THR A 128 -10.18 25.91 -6.37
N VAL A 129 -11.04 26.19 -7.35
CA VAL A 129 -11.69 25.12 -8.14
C VAL A 129 -10.66 24.27 -8.87
N GLU A 130 -9.55 24.87 -9.31
CA GLU A 130 -8.46 24.15 -9.97
C GLU A 130 -7.77 23.18 -9.02
N GLU A 131 -7.41 23.62 -7.80
CA GLU A 131 -6.80 22.76 -6.78
C GLU A 131 -7.74 21.63 -6.35
N GLN A 132 -9.05 21.88 -6.25
CA GLN A 132 -10.05 20.86 -5.93
C GLN A 132 -10.16 19.81 -7.05
N ARG A 133 -10.17 20.26 -8.31
CA ARG A 133 -10.14 19.34 -9.47
C ARG A 133 -8.84 18.53 -9.52
N GLY A 134 -7.70 19.17 -9.25
CA GLY A 134 -6.41 18.51 -9.15
C GLY A 134 -6.39 17.43 -8.05
N ALA A 135 -6.94 17.73 -6.88
CA ALA A 135 -7.05 16.76 -5.78
C ALA A 135 -7.92 15.54 -6.14
N LEU A 136 -9.06 15.76 -6.81
CA LEU A 136 -9.92 14.68 -7.30
C LEU A 136 -9.25 13.85 -8.40
N ALA A 137 -8.54 14.49 -9.33
CA ALA A 137 -7.78 13.81 -10.37
C ALA A 137 -6.65 12.97 -9.77
N ALA A 138 -5.96 13.48 -8.74
CA ALA A 138 -4.92 12.77 -8.02
C ALA A 138 -5.43 11.50 -7.32
N LEU A 139 -6.60 11.59 -6.67
CA LEU A 139 -7.24 10.43 -6.06
C LEU A 139 -7.64 9.40 -7.12
N ARG A 140 -8.22 9.84 -8.25
CA ARG A 140 -8.55 8.96 -9.39
C ARG A 140 -7.29 8.27 -9.90
N PHE A 141 -6.22 9.01 -10.16
CA PHE A 141 -4.96 8.42 -10.61
C PHE A 141 -4.47 7.32 -9.66
N LYS A 142 -4.54 7.53 -8.35
CA LYS A 142 -4.17 6.49 -7.39
C LYS A 142 -5.08 5.27 -7.45
N THR A 143 -6.38 5.45 -7.65
CA THR A 143 -7.28 4.30 -7.85
C THR A 143 -6.97 3.54 -9.12
N ASP A 144 -6.60 4.22 -10.21
CA ASP A 144 -6.18 3.59 -11.47
C ASP A 144 -4.89 2.79 -11.29
N VAL A 145 -3.91 3.33 -10.52
CA VAL A 145 -2.68 2.60 -10.14
C VAL A 145 -3.01 1.31 -9.37
N LEU A 146 -3.90 1.37 -8.38
CA LEU A 146 -4.30 0.20 -7.60
C LEU A 146 -5.05 -0.82 -8.46
N TRP A 147 -5.89 -0.34 -9.37
CA TRP A 147 -6.62 -1.19 -10.30
C TRP A 147 -5.66 -1.93 -11.24
N ALA A 148 -4.71 -1.21 -11.84
CA ALA A 148 -3.70 -1.82 -12.71
C ALA A 148 -2.87 -2.90 -11.99
N GLN A 149 -2.55 -2.72 -10.71
CA GLN A 149 -1.88 -3.75 -9.91
C GLN A 149 -2.77 -4.99 -9.72
N LEU A 150 -4.07 -4.81 -9.44
CA LEU A 150 -5.00 -5.91 -9.24
C LEU A 150 -5.26 -6.67 -10.54
N ASP A 151 -5.41 -5.97 -11.67
CA ASP A 151 -5.54 -6.58 -12.98
C ASP A 151 -4.32 -7.41 -13.35
N ALA A 152 -3.11 -6.89 -13.09
CA ALA A 152 -1.88 -7.62 -13.31
C ALA A 152 -1.80 -8.91 -12.48
N LEU A 153 -2.18 -8.85 -11.21
CA LEU A 153 -2.22 -10.02 -10.32
C LEU A 153 -3.26 -11.03 -10.77
N HIS A 154 -4.46 -10.57 -11.14
CA HIS A 154 -5.53 -11.43 -11.64
C HIS A 154 -5.10 -12.14 -12.93
N HIS A 155 -4.61 -11.39 -13.90
CA HIS A 155 -4.17 -11.95 -15.17
C HIS A 155 -3.03 -12.97 -15.01
N ALA A 156 -2.07 -12.70 -14.13
CA ALA A 156 -0.97 -13.62 -13.90
C ALA A 156 -1.42 -14.87 -13.11
N TYR A 157 -2.13 -14.71 -11.99
CA TYR A 157 -2.31 -15.79 -11.01
C TYR A 157 -3.72 -16.40 -11.00
N VAL A 158 -4.71 -15.79 -11.65
CA VAL A 158 -6.04 -16.36 -11.84
C VAL A 158 -6.18 -16.89 -13.27
N ASP A 159 -5.79 -16.08 -14.28
CA ASP A 159 -5.85 -16.49 -15.69
C ASP A 159 -4.63 -17.33 -16.13
N GLY A 160 -3.58 -17.42 -15.31
CA GLY A 160 -2.39 -18.23 -15.58
C GLY A 160 -1.37 -17.61 -16.55
N ALA A 161 -1.53 -16.33 -16.92
CA ALA A 161 -0.64 -15.61 -17.84
C ALA A 161 0.59 -15.00 -17.11
N ILE A 162 1.38 -15.83 -16.46
CA ILE A 162 2.55 -15.40 -15.68
C ILE A 162 3.68 -14.97 -16.62
N PRO A 163 4.12 -13.70 -16.61
CA PRO A 163 5.21 -13.23 -17.47
C PRO A 163 6.56 -13.85 -17.06
N PRO A 164 7.51 -13.95 -18.01
CA PRO A 164 8.85 -14.45 -17.70
C PRO A 164 9.52 -13.67 -16.56
N GLY A 165 10.16 -14.39 -15.63
CA GLY A 165 10.86 -13.83 -14.49
C GLY A 165 9.95 -13.47 -13.29
N ALA A 166 8.63 -13.51 -13.43
CA ALA A 166 7.74 -13.35 -12.29
C ALA A 166 7.68 -14.61 -11.42
N PHE A 167 7.33 -14.44 -10.15
CA PHE A 167 7.13 -15.53 -9.19
C PHE A 167 6.10 -16.53 -9.73
N ARG A 168 6.41 -17.82 -9.62
CA ARG A 168 5.50 -18.92 -9.95
C ARG A 168 5.24 -19.71 -8.67
N PRO A 169 4.00 -19.72 -8.18
CA PRO A 169 3.63 -20.61 -7.09
C PRO A 169 3.73 -22.07 -7.59
N ASP A 170 4.26 -22.95 -6.75
CA ASP A 170 4.33 -24.39 -6.99
C ASP A 170 2.93 -25.03 -6.91
#